data_f332c49f239d934dfde84256b77b63cf
#
_entry.id   f332c49f239d934dfde84256b77b63cf
#
_cell.length_a   1.000
_cell.length_b   1.000
_cell.length_c   1.000
_cell.angle_alpha   90.00
_cell.angle_beta   90.00
_cell.angle_gamma   90.00
#
_symmetry.space_group_name_H-M   'P 1'
#
loop_
_entity.id
_entity.type
_entity.pdbx_description
1 polymer ?
#
loop_
_entity_poly.entity_id
_entity_poly.type
_entity_poly.pdbx_seq_one_letter_code
_entity_poly.pdbx_strand_id
1 'polypeptide(L)'
;MKYKATCSCGSVEIELDNEPFQQLVCHCNNCRGWSAAPVTSATLFQPEEVRITKGSEHVKRYEQNEGHEKCWCDKCGGHLMNDHTKGYGFKDVYGALIQNFSFTPTAHINYGNSILKIKDGLPKF
;
A
#
# COMPACT_ATOMS: atom_id res chain seq x y z
N MET A 1 3.70 -18.91 0.50
CA MET A 1 2.90 -17.72 0.92
C MET A 1 3.15 -17.45 2.40
N LYS A 2 3.52 -16.23 2.72
CA LYS A 2 3.68 -15.80 4.12
C LYS A 2 2.38 -15.15 4.62
N TYR A 3 1.77 -14.30 3.79
CA TYR A 3 0.53 -13.61 4.13
C TYR A 3 -0.42 -13.58 2.95
N LYS A 4 -1.68 -13.35 3.23
CA LYS A 4 -2.73 -13.12 2.23
C LYS A 4 -3.38 -11.76 2.51
N ALA A 5 -3.65 -11.00 1.44
CA ALA A 5 -4.43 -9.78 1.50
C ALA A 5 -5.63 -9.91 0.58
N THR A 6 -6.75 -9.28 0.96
CA THR A 6 -7.96 -9.28 0.15
C THR A 6 -8.55 -7.88 0.10
N CYS A 7 -9.23 -7.57 -1.00
CA CYS A 7 -10.00 -6.32 -1.07
C CYS A 7 -11.25 -6.42 -0.18
N SER A 8 -11.93 -5.29 -0.01
CA SER A 8 -13.09 -5.19 0.87
C SER A 8 -14.18 -6.23 0.55
N CYS A 9 -14.44 -6.49 -0.74
CA CYS A 9 -15.49 -7.45 -1.14
C CYS A 9 -14.98 -8.89 -1.28
N GLY A 10 -13.68 -9.11 -1.13
CA GLY A 10 -13.07 -10.43 -1.25
C GLY A 10 -12.86 -10.94 -2.67
N SER A 11 -13.21 -10.15 -3.70
CA SER A 11 -13.08 -10.60 -5.09
C SER A 11 -11.64 -10.66 -5.57
N VAL A 12 -10.75 -9.87 -4.98
CA VAL A 12 -9.32 -9.86 -5.30
C VAL A 12 -8.54 -10.41 -4.12
N GLU A 13 -7.70 -11.40 -4.38
CA GLU A 13 -6.79 -11.96 -3.38
C GLU A 13 -5.35 -11.79 -3.85
N ILE A 14 -4.49 -11.39 -2.93
CA ILE A 14 -3.06 -11.19 -3.14
C ILE A 14 -2.31 -12.09 -2.15
N GLU A 15 -1.33 -12.84 -2.64
CA GLU A 15 -0.44 -13.60 -1.78
C GLU A 15 0.90 -12.90 -1.70
N LEU A 16 1.42 -12.80 -0.47
CA LEU A 16 2.68 -12.15 -0.15
C LEU A 16 3.65 -13.22 0.32
N ASP A 17 4.79 -13.36 -0.34
CA ASP A 17 5.69 -14.49 -0.12
C ASP A 17 6.71 -14.27 0.99
N ASN A 18 6.77 -13.06 1.57
CA ASN A 18 7.76 -12.74 2.59
C ASN A 18 7.21 -11.68 3.53
N GLU A 19 7.98 -11.34 4.57
CA GLU A 19 7.74 -10.16 5.38
C GLU A 19 7.99 -8.91 4.55
N PRO A 20 7.29 -7.79 4.82
CA PRO A 20 7.65 -6.54 4.17
C PRO A 20 9.07 -6.14 4.57
N PHE A 21 9.83 -5.59 3.63
CA PHE A 21 11.18 -5.15 3.96
C PHE A 21 11.18 -3.78 4.65
N GLN A 22 10.07 -3.03 4.58
CA GLN A 22 9.94 -1.74 5.23
C GLN A 22 8.47 -1.40 5.46
N GLN A 23 8.19 -0.75 6.59
CA GLN A 23 6.85 -0.28 6.93
C GLN A 23 6.95 1.17 7.38
N LEU A 24 6.13 2.03 6.76
CA LEU A 24 6.21 3.47 6.95
C LEU A 24 4.81 4.08 7.05
N VAL A 25 4.72 5.23 7.69
CA VAL A 25 3.50 6.05 7.67
C VAL A 25 3.74 7.16 6.66
N CYS A 26 2.90 7.25 5.64
CA CYS A 26 3.07 8.20 4.54
C CYS A 26 2.08 9.36 4.65
N HIS A 27 2.61 10.59 4.54
CA HIS A 27 1.83 11.82 4.62
C HIS A 27 1.77 12.57 3.29
N CYS A 28 2.22 11.98 2.19
CA CYS A 28 2.35 12.71 0.93
C CYS A 28 0.99 13.13 0.37
N ASN A 29 1.00 14.23 -0.39
CA ASN A 29 -0.20 14.78 -1.01
C ASN A 29 -0.87 13.79 -1.95
N ASN A 30 -0.08 13.03 -2.72
CA ASN A 30 -0.62 12.06 -3.68
C ASN A 30 -1.37 10.93 -2.99
N CYS A 31 -0.81 10.39 -1.92
CA CYS A 31 -1.46 9.32 -1.17
C CYS A 31 -2.72 9.80 -0.45
N ARG A 32 -2.65 10.99 0.14
CA ARG A 32 -3.81 11.57 0.81
C ARG A 32 -4.94 11.85 -0.18
N GLY A 33 -4.61 12.42 -1.34
CA GLY A 33 -5.61 12.72 -2.36
C GLY A 33 -6.26 11.49 -2.94
N TRP A 34 -5.46 10.45 -3.21
CA TRP A 34 -5.97 9.18 -3.74
C TRP A 34 -6.87 8.47 -2.74
N SER A 35 -6.43 8.37 -1.50
CA SER A 35 -7.13 7.60 -0.46
C SER A 35 -8.18 8.42 0.30
N ALA A 36 -8.22 9.73 0.08
CA ALA A 36 -9.09 10.64 0.85
C ALA A 36 -8.91 10.42 2.35
N ALA A 37 -7.67 10.23 2.78
CA ALA A 37 -7.31 9.93 4.17
C ALA A 37 -6.21 10.89 4.63
N PRO A 38 -6.18 11.25 5.93
CA PRO A 38 -5.16 12.18 6.42
C PRO A 38 -3.75 11.57 6.40
N VAL A 39 -3.65 10.26 6.37
CA VAL A 39 -2.39 9.51 6.40
C VAL A 39 -2.63 8.12 5.83
N THR A 40 -1.59 7.51 5.25
CA THR A 40 -1.69 6.14 4.73
C THR A 40 -0.54 5.30 5.26
N SER A 41 -0.75 3.98 5.28
CA SER A 41 0.31 3.03 5.57
C SER A 41 1.09 2.75 4.29
N ALA A 42 2.39 2.47 4.43
CA ALA A 42 3.22 1.96 3.36
C ALA A 42 3.86 0.66 3.83
N THR A 43 3.59 -0.43 3.13
CA THR A 43 4.06 -1.77 3.48
C THR A 43 4.75 -2.34 2.25
N LEU A 44 6.08 -2.29 2.24
CA LEU A 44 6.89 -2.45 1.03
C LEU A 44 7.38 -3.88 0.85
N PHE A 45 7.21 -4.40 -0.37
CA PHE A 45 7.62 -5.73 -0.77
C PHE A 45 8.41 -5.66 -2.08
N GLN A 46 9.28 -6.63 -2.32
CA GLN A 46 9.85 -6.80 -3.65
C GLN A 46 8.74 -7.19 -4.63
N PRO A 47 8.79 -6.73 -5.89
CA PRO A 47 7.70 -6.99 -6.84
C PRO A 47 7.36 -8.47 -7.01
N GLU A 48 8.36 -9.34 -7.05
CA GLU A 48 8.19 -10.78 -7.22
C GLU A 48 7.52 -11.47 -6.04
N GLU A 49 7.46 -10.80 -4.89
CA GLU A 49 6.83 -11.34 -3.68
C GLU A 49 5.33 -11.07 -3.62
N VAL A 50 4.81 -10.25 -4.54
CA VAL A 50 3.40 -9.83 -4.55
C VAL A 50 2.71 -10.47 -5.74
N ARG A 51 1.81 -11.43 -5.49
CA ARG A 51 1.12 -12.16 -6.53
C ARG A 51 -0.38 -12.04 -6.39
N ILE A 52 -1.06 -11.59 -7.45
CA ILE A 52 -2.52 -11.57 -7.48
C ILE A 52 -2.97 -12.98 -7.86
N THR A 53 -3.58 -13.70 -6.93
CA THR A 53 -3.93 -15.12 -7.11
C THR A 53 -5.41 -15.33 -7.39
N LYS A 54 -6.24 -14.30 -7.25
CA LYS A 54 -7.66 -14.35 -7.56
C LYS A 54 -8.14 -12.96 -7.94
N GLY A 55 -8.99 -12.89 -8.95
CA GLY A 55 -9.67 -11.66 -9.31
C GLY A 55 -8.82 -10.63 -10.04
N SER A 56 -7.76 -11.07 -10.75
CA SER A 56 -6.90 -10.15 -11.49
C SER A 56 -7.68 -9.32 -12.52
N GLU A 57 -8.79 -9.85 -13.06
CA GLU A 57 -9.67 -9.15 -14.00
C GLU A 57 -10.37 -7.95 -13.37
N HIS A 58 -10.43 -7.88 -12.05
CA HIS A 58 -11.05 -6.78 -11.32
C HIS A 58 -10.05 -5.74 -10.86
N VAL A 59 -8.76 -5.96 -11.08
CA VAL A 59 -7.72 -5.01 -10.67
C VAL A 59 -7.58 -3.94 -11.74
N LYS A 60 -7.89 -2.70 -11.35
CA LYS A 60 -7.73 -1.52 -12.20
C LYS A 60 -6.53 -0.72 -11.73
N ARG A 61 -5.93 0.02 -12.66
CA ARG A 61 -4.71 0.78 -12.42
C ARG A 61 -4.87 2.21 -12.89
N TYR A 62 -4.39 3.14 -12.10
CA TYR A 62 -4.32 4.55 -12.44
C TYR A 62 -2.86 5.00 -12.27
N GLU A 63 -2.23 5.40 -13.36
CA GLU A 63 -0.86 5.92 -13.32
C GLU A 63 -0.90 7.38 -12.87
N GLN A 64 -0.79 7.60 -11.57
CA GLN A 64 -0.85 8.94 -10.99
C GLN A 64 0.37 9.77 -11.37
N ASN A 65 1.55 9.14 -11.38
CA ASN A 65 2.81 9.71 -11.83
C ASN A 65 3.54 8.65 -12.64
N GLU A 66 4.45 9.04 -13.51
CA GLU A 66 5.20 8.11 -14.34
C GLU A 66 5.91 7.05 -13.46
N GLY A 67 5.62 5.79 -13.72
CA GLY A 67 6.19 4.67 -12.99
C GLY A 67 5.51 4.35 -11.66
N HIS A 68 4.42 5.05 -11.31
CA HIS A 68 3.72 4.90 -10.04
C HIS A 68 2.23 4.72 -10.28
N GLU A 69 1.75 3.50 -10.06
CA GLU A 69 0.36 3.14 -10.32
C GLU A 69 -0.41 2.88 -9.03
N LYS A 70 -1.62 3.41 -8.98
CA LYS A 70 -2.59 3.12 -7.91
C LYS A 70 -3.49 2.00 -8.38
N CYS A 71 -3.57 0.90 -7.61
CA CYS A 71 -4.36 -0.27 -7.98
C CYS A 71 -5.56 -0.43 -7.05
N TRP A 72 -6.71 -0.77 -7.63
CA TRP A 72 -7.97 -0.86 -6.89
C TRP A 72 -8.88 -1.93 -7.49
N CYS A 73 -9.84 -2.39 -6.69
CA CYS A 73 -10.82 -3.39 -7.11
C CYS A 73 -12.01 -2.68 -7.75
N ASP A 74 -12.38 -3.08 -8.98
CA ASP A 74 -13.50 -2.43 -9.68
C ASP A 74 -14.87 -2.88 -9.17
N LYS A 75 -14.92 -3.93 -8.35
CA LYS A 75 -16.19 -4.39 -7.78
C LYS A 75 -16.57 -3.63 -6.51
N CYS A 76 -15.61 -3.36 -5.63
CA CYS A 76 -15.89 -2.66 -4.38
C CYS A 76 -15.29 -1.26 -4.31
N GLY A 77 -14.39 -0.91 -5.24
CA GLY A 77 -13.69 0.38 -5.22
C GLY A 77 -12.60 0.45 -4.17
N GLY A 78 -12.33 -0.63 -3.46
CA GLY A 78 -11.30 -0.66 -2.42
C GLY A 78 -9.90 -0.59 -3.00
N HIS A 79 -9.01 0.15 -2.33
CA HIS A 79 -7.62 0.27 -2.75
C HIS A 79 -6.88 -1.01 -2.41
N LEU A 80 -5.93 -1.41 -3.27
CA LEU A 80 -5.19 -2.65 -3.12
C LEU A 80 -3.71 -2.40 -2.83
N MET A 81 -3.07 -1.65 -3.70
CA MET A 81 -1.64 -1.39 -3.59
C MET A 81 -1.23 -0.18 -4.42
N ASN A 82 -0.03 0.30 -4.13
CA ASN A 82 0.68 1.24 -4.99
C ASN A 82 1.80 0.48 -5.66
N ASP A 83 1.74 0.35 -6.98
CA ASP A 83 2.76 -0.36 -7.75
C ASP A 83 3.82 0.63 -8.20
N HIS A 84 4.94 0.64 -7.51
CA HIS A 84 6.09 1.51 -7.81
C HIS A 84 7.20 0.75 -8.54
N THR A 85 6.88 -0.41 -9.13
CA THR A 85 7.89 -1.27 -9.73
C THR A 85 8.75 -0.54 -10.75
N LYS A 86 8.13 0.24 -11.63
CA LYS A 86 8.85 0.97 -12.67
C LYS A 86 9.60 2.18 -12.14
N GLY A 87 9.06 2.83 -11.10
CA GLY A 87 9.67 4.03 -10.53
C GLY A 87 10.73 3.74 -9.47
N TYR A 88 10.40 2.89 -8.50
CA TYR A 88 11.27 2.63 -7.33
C TYR A 88 11.70 1.16 -7.19
N GLY A 89 11.11 0.25 -7.96
CA GLY A 89 11.46 -1.17 -7.90
C GLY A 89 10.79 -1.94 -6.77
N PHE A 90 9.71 -1.44 -6.18
CA PHE A 90 8.97 -2.17 -5.15
C PHE A 90 7.46 -1.94 -5.27
N LYS A 91 6.69 -2.74 -4.54
CA LYS A 91 5.24 -2.60 -4.42
C LYS A 91 4.87 -2.33 -2.96
N ASP A 92 3.88 -1.48 -2.77
CA ASP A 92 3.34 -1.12 -1.46
C ASP A 92 1.92 -1.69 -1.38
N VAL A 93 1.75 -2.77 -0.63
CA VAL A 93 0.43 -3.37 -0.39
C VAL A 93 -0.11 -2.79 0.91
N TYR A 94 -1.33 -2.26 0.89
CA TYR A 94 -1.90 -1.65 2.09
C TYR A 94 -1.96 -2.66 3.24
N GLY A 95 -1.26 -2.34 4.32
CA GLY A 95 -1.13 -3.23 5.47
C GLY A 95 -2.45 -3.63 6.11
N ALA A 96 -3.44 -2.72 6.04
CA ALA A 96 -4.78 -2.99 6.59
C ALA A 96 -5.51 -4.14 5.88
N LEU A 97 -5.10 -4.49 4.67
CA LEU A 97 -5.70 -5.60 3.92
C LEU A 97 -5.05 -6.95 4.23
N ILE A 98 -3.90 -6.94 4.87
CA ILE A 98 -3.12 -8.16 5.11
C ILE A 98 -3.68 -8.88 6.34
N GLN A 99 -4.09 -10.13 6.15
CA GLN A 99 -4.68 -10.96 7.21
C GLN A 99 -3.60 -11.40 8.21
N ASN A 100 -3.95 -11.41 9.50
CA ASN A 100 -3.07 -11.87 10.59
C ASN A 100 -1.73 -11.13 10.60
N PHE A 101 -1.79 -9.83 10.37
CA PHE A 101 -0.61 -8.98 10.24
C PHE A 101 -0.75 -7.76 11.16
N SER A 102 0.33 -7.41 11.83
CA SER A 102 0.39 -6.18 12.65
C SER A 102 1.25 -5.16 11.93
N PHE A 103 0.66 -4.02 11.60
CA PHE A 103 1.41 -2.92 10.97
C PHE A 103 2.29 -2.27 12.05
N THR A 104 3.61 -2.33 11.86
CA THR A 104 4.59 -1.79 12.80
C THR A 104 5.55 -0.85 12.06
N PRO A 105 5.15 0.40 11.84
CA PRO A 105 5.98 1.35 11.09
C PRO A 105 7.22 1.74 11.89
N THR A 106 8.30 2.03 11.17
CA THR A 106 9.57 2.46 11.75
C THR A 106 9.82 3.95 11.59
N ALA A 107 9.05 4.63 10.74
CA ALA A 107 9.24 6.05 10.47
C ALA A 107 8.02 6.65 9.78
N HIS A 108 7.96 7.98 9.78
CA HIS A 108 7.02 8.75 8.95
C HIS A 108 7.79 9.33 7.78
N ILE A 109 7.19 9.32 6.58
CA ILE A 109 7.76 9.93 5.38
C ILE A 109 6.83 11.02 4.85
N ASN A 110 7.43 12.00 4.18
CA ASN A 110 6.74 13.18 3.66
C ASN A 110 5.98 13.92 4.77
N TYR A 111 6.56 13.96 5.96
CA TYR A 111 5.92 14.54 7.15
C TYR A 111 5.71 16.05 7.01
N GLY A 112 6.52 16.73 6.19
CA GLY A 112 6.33 18.15 5.90
C GLY A 112 4.98 18.45 5.24
N ASN A 113 4.39 17.47 4.56
CA ASN A 113 3.07 17.59 3.92
C ASN A 113 1.92 17.17 4.82
N SER A 114 2.20 16.80 6.07
CA SER A 114 1.20 16.22 6.97
C SER A 114 0.11 17.20 7.35
N ILE A 115 -1.12 16.70 7.41
CA ILE A 115 -2.28 17.42 7.95
C ILE A 115 -2.69 16.85 9.31
N LEU A 116 -2.06 15.76 9.73
CA LEU A 116 -2.27 15.12 11.02
C LEU A 116 -0.91 14.93 11.69
N LYS A 117 -0.67 15.62 12.78
CA LYS A 117 0.59 15.51 13.51
C LYS A 117 0.48 14.35 14.48
N ILE A 118 1.42 13.41 14.38
CA ILE A 118 1.43 12.19 15.20
C ILE A 118 2.65 12.21 16.11
N LYS A 119 2.41 12.12 17.40
CA LYS A 119 3.47 12.10 18.43
C LYS A 119 3.65 10.66 18.91
N ASP A 120 4.52 9.92 18.27
CA ASP A 120 4.74 8.50 18.57
C ASP A 120 6.22 8.15 18.80
N GLY A 121 7.10 9.15 18.77
CA GLY A 121 8.52 8.92 18.96
C GLY A 121 9.26 8.37 17.74
N LEU A 122 8.56 8.09 16.65
CA LEU A 122 9.22 7.60 15.42
C LEU A 122 9.89 8.76 14.67
N PRO A 123 10.98 8.48 13.94
CA PRO A 123 11.61 9.50 13.08
C PRO A 123 10.61 10.06 12.06
N LYS A 124 10.73 11.36 11.79
CA LYS A 124 9.89 12.06 10.80
C LYS A 124 10.80 12.61 9.71
N PHE A 125 10.59 12.11 8.50
CA PHE A 125 11.35 12.53 7.33
C PHE A 125 10.52 13.30 6.33
#